data_191503e2f2043b45ca532f36e081f3cc
#
_entry.id   191503e2f2043b45ca532f36e081f3cc
#
_cell.length_a   1.000
_cell.length_b   1.000
_cell.length_c   1.000
_cell.angle_alpha   90.00
_cell.angle_beta   90.00
_cell.angle_gamma   90.00
#
_symmetry.space_group_name_H-M   'P 1'
#
loop_
_entity.id
_entity.type
_entity.pdbx_description
1 polymer ?
#
loop_
_entity_poly.entity_id
_entity_poly.type
_entity_poly.pdbx_seq_one_letter_code
_entity_poly.pdbx_strand_id
1 'polypeptide(L)'
;MTVVAHIFDIHRKIKEYYDVFPIHTKGKGEKVGSYEKSFYLCNAEIKKTMKKIIIMIVAGILLAACQESLEERCAREAKEYTQKNCPRHIDTEIVLDSMTFDKDSHTIGYYYTLQGSLDNPLRVDSAQFSEALLLEVKNSTNLKLYKDAGYSFRYTYHSEKDSGTKLFEATFRENDYR
;
A
#
# COMPACT_ATOMS: atom_id res chain seq x y z
N MET A 1 -17.16 -1.10 -1.13
CA MET A 1 -18.56 -1.58 -1.24
C MET A 1 -19.00 -2.01 -2.65
N THR A 2 -18.16 -1.93 -3.68
CA THR A 2 -18.55 -2.11 -5.09
C THR A 2 -18.42 -3.54 -5.62
N VAL A 3 -17.54 -4.37 -5.08
CA VAL A 3 -17.28 -5.75 -5.60
C VAL A 3 -18.37 -6.73 -5.16
N VAL A 4 -18.85 -6.63 -3.93
CA VAL A 4 -19.91 -7.51 -3.41
C VAL A 4 -21.25 -7.29 -4.15
N ALA A 5 -21.56 -6.03 -4.48
CA ALA A 5 -22.75 -5.70 -5.27
C ALA A 5 -22.68 -6.28 -6.70
N HIS A 6 -21.52 -6.31 -7.30
CA HIS A 6 -21.32 -6.88 -8.64
C HIS A 6 -21.48 -8.41 -8.66
N ILE A 7 -21.02 -9.08 -7.61
CA ILE A 7 -21.17 -10.55 -7.46
C ILE A 7 -22.66 -10.91 -7.29
N PHE A 8 -23.44 -10.11 -6.52
CA PHE A 8 -24.88 -10.31 -6.36
C PHE A 8 -25.65 -10.10 -7.66
N ASP A 9 -25.23 -9.13 -8.50
CA ASP A 9 -25.88 -8.86 -9.78
C ASP A 9 -25.59 -9.97 -10.83
N ILE A 10 -24.39 -10.50 -10.85
CA ILE A 10 -24.04 -11.67 -11.66
C ILE A 10 -24.83 -12.90 -11.23
N HIS A 11 -25.01 -13.13 -9.92
CA HIS A 11 -25.78 -14.25 -9.41
C HIS A 11 -27.27 -14.14 -9.76
N ARG A 12 -27.81 -12.91 -9.75
CA ARG A 12 -29.21 -12.64 -10.18
C ARG A 12 -29.40 -12.91 -11.66
N LYS A 13 -28.50 -12.41 -12.53
CA LYS A 13 -28.55 -12.62 -13.99
C LYS A 13 -28.41 -14.11 -14.37
N ILE A 14 -27.57 -14.85 -13.66
CA ILE A 14 -27.44 -16.30 -13.86
C ILE A 14 -28.77 -17.00 -13.48
N LYS A 15 -29.45 -16.60 -12.41
CA LYS A 15 -30.73 -17.18 -12.01
C LYS A 15 -31.83 -16.86 -13.02
N GLU A 16 -31.92 -15.62 -13.49
CA GLU A 16 -32.88 -15.23 -14.55
C GLU A 16 -32.67 -16.02 -15.86
N TYR A 17 -31.42 -16.33 -16.24
CA TYR A 17 -31.13 -17.12 -17.43
C TYR A 17 -31.64 -18.58 -17.31
N TYR A 18 -31.68 -19.15 -16.11
CA TYR A 18 -32.23 -20.50 -15.86
C TYR A 18 -33.74 -20.52 -15.73
N ASP A 19 -34.39 -19.41 -15.34
CA ASP A 19 -35.86 -19.33 -15.18
C ASP A 19 -36.55 -19.05 -16.53
N VAL A 20 -35.86 -18.58 -17.56
CA VAL A 20 -36.40 -18.23 -18.89
C VAL A 20 -36.51 -19.45 -19.84
N PHE A 21 -35.91 -20.60 -19.50
CA PHE A 21 -36.08 -21.84 -20.28
C PHE A 21 -36.80 -22.93 -19.46
N PRO A 22 -38.11 -22.88 -19.31
CA PRO A 22 -38.88 -24.03 -18.83
C PRO A 22 -38.85 -25.10 -19.91
N ILE A 23 -38.17 -26.21 -19.69
CA ILE A 23 -38.23 -27.37 -20.54
C ILE A 23 -39.63 -27.97 -20.39
N HIS A 24 -40.50 -27.67 -21.33
CA HIS A 24 -41.81 -28.28 -21.45
C HIS A 24 -41.62 -29.75 -21.89
N THR A 25 -41.63 -30.68 -20.93
CA THR A 25 -41.78 -32.11 -21.24
C THR A 25 -43.25 -32.51 -21.11
N LYS A 26 -44.00 -32.41 -22.21
CA LYS A 26 -45.26 -33.09 -22.36
C LYS A 26 -45.27 -33.79 -23.72
N GLY A 27 -44.97 -35.08 -23.75
CA GLY A 27 -45.07 -35.93 -24.95
C GLY A 27 -44.96 -37.41 -24.55
N LYS A 28 -46.06 -38.11 -24.70
CA LYS A 28 -46.19 -39.54 -24.40
C LYS A 28 -45.23 -40.41 -25.26
N GLY A 29 -44.50 -41.28 -24.58
CA GLY A 29 -44.20 -42.65 -25.04
C GLY A 29 -43.32 -42.79 -26.27
N GLU A 30 -41.98 -42.71 -26.09
CA GLU A 30 -41.02 -43.45 -26.91
C GLU A 30 -39.70 -43.59 -26.17
N LYS A 31 -38.98 -44.73 -26.40
CA LYS A 31 -37.79 -45.11 -25.66
C LYS A 31 -36.64 -44.10 -25.80
N VAL A 32 -36.52 -43.21 -24.80
CA VAL A 32 -35.46 -42.21 -24.71
C VAL A 32 -34.43 -42.64 -23.66
N GLY A 33 -33.72 -43.70 -23.96
CA GLY A 33 -32.72 -44.27 -23.03
C GLY A 33 -31.27 -43.76 -23.25
N SER A 34 -31.00 -43.06 -24.36
CA SER A 34 -29.63 -42.70 -24.73
C SER A 34 -29.30 -41.23 -24.58
N TYR A 35 -30.24 -40.32 -24.83
CA TYR A 35 -30.00 -38.87 -24.81
C TYR A 35 -30.01 -38.28 -23.38
N GLU A 36 -30.82 -38.84 -22.48
CA GLU A 36 -30.86 -38.41 -21.10
C GLU A 36 -29.53 -38.64 -20.39
N LYS A 37 -28.90 -39.81 -20.54
CA LYS A 37 -27.57 -40.05 -19.93
C LYS A 37 -26.49 -39.10 -20.44
N SER A 38 -26.51 -38.76 -21.73
CA SER A 38 -25.57 -37.81 -22.33
C SER A 38 -25.76 -36.40 -21.79
N PHE A 39 -27.00 -35.95 -21.58
CA PHE A 39 -27.35 -34.65 -21.07
C PHE A 39 -26.97 -34.47 -19.58
N TYR A 40 -27.20 -35.51 -18.77
CA TYR A 40 -26.80 -35.50 -17.35
C TYR A 40 -25.27 -35.54 -17.18
N LEU A 41 -24.55 -36.26 -18.02
CA LEU A 41 -23.09 -36.30 -18.01
C LEU A 41 -22.48 -34.94 -18.41
N CYS A 42 -23.03 -34.28 -19.43
CA CYS A 42 -22.61 -32.95 -19.85
C CYS A 42 -22.84 -31.89 -18.78
N ASN A 43 -24.01 -31.90 -18.11
CA ASN A 43 -24.29 -31.03 -17.00
C ASN A 43 -23.41 -31.29 -15.77
N ALA A 44 -23.04 -32.52 -15.48
CA ALA A 44 -22.17 -32.86 -14.37
C ALA A 44 -20.72 -32.34 -14.59
N GLU A 45 -20.19 -32.48 -15.82
CA GLU A 45 -18.87 -31.97 -16.18
C GLU A 45 -18.85 -30.44 -16.20
N ILE A 46 -19.87 -29.77 -16.72
CA ILE A 46 -20.01 -28.32 -16.70
C ILE A 46 -20.07 -27.80 -15.25
N LYS A 47 -20.84 -28.42 -14.37
CA LYS A 47 -20.90 -28.09 -12.94
C LYS A 47 -19.56 -28.24 -12.24
N LYS A 48 -18.80 -29.30 -12.56
CA LYS A 48 -17.48 -29.58 -12.00
C LYS A 48 -16.45 -28.54 -12.47
N THR A 49 -16.49 -28.16 -13.73
CA THR A 49 -15.62 -27.15 -14.32
C THR A 49 -15.95 -25.75 -13.77
N MET A 50 -17.23 -25.40 -13.67
CA MET A 50 -17.69 -24.13 -13.06
C MET A 50 -17.25 -24.01 -11.61
N LYS A 51 -17.35 -25.07 -10.79
CA LYS A 51 -16.84 -25.05 -9.41
C LYS A 51 -15.33 -24.76 -9.35
N LYS A 52 -14.55 -25.37 -10.22
CA LYS A 52 -13.10 -25.13 -10.28
C LYS A 52 -12.78 -23.67 -10.65
N ILE A 53 -13.50 -23.11 -11.63
CA ILE A 53 -13.34 -21.72 -12.06
C ILE A 53 -13.71 -20.75 -10.92
N ILE A 54 -14.82 -21.00 -10.22
CA ILE A 54 -15.24 -20.19 -9.07
C ILE A 54 -14.20 -20.25 -7.94
N ILE A 55 -13.66 -21.43 -7.63
CA ILE A 55 -12.60 -21.60 -6.62
C ILE A 55 -11.34 -20.83 -7.03
N MET A 56 -10.94 -20.88 -8.29
CA MET A 56 -9.78 -20.12 -8.80
C MET A 56 -10.01 -18.61 -8.71
N ILE A 57 -11.19 -18.11 -9.04
CA ILE A 57 -11.53 -16.69 -8.94
C ILE A 57 -11.53 -16.24 -7.48
N VAL A 58 -12.12 -17.03 -6.57
CA VAL A 58 -12.14 -16.72 -5.13
C VAL A 58 -10.74 -16.75 -4.54
N ALA A 59 -9.91 -17.73 -4.91
CA ALA A 59 -8.50 -17.78 -4.50
C ALA A 59 -7.70 -16.57 -5.02
N GLY A 60 -7.94 -16.14 -6.26
CA GLY A 60 -7.32 -14.94 -6.83
C GLY A 60 -7.69 -13.65 -6.10
N ILE A 61 -8.96 -13.52 -5.70
CA ILE A 61 -9.45 -12.37 -4.92
C ILE A 61 -8.85 -12.35 -3.50
N LEU A 62 -8.70 -13.51 -2.85
CA LEU A 62 -8.10 -13.63 -1.52
C LEU A 62 -6.60 -13.27 -1.53
N LEU A 63 -5.88 -13.58 -2.61
CA LEU A 63 -4.47 -13.21 -2.77
C LEU A 63 -4.29 -11.70 -3.03
N ALA A 64 -5.24 -11.04 -3.69
CA ALA A 64 -5.21 -9.60 -3.92
C ALA A 64 -5.58 -8.77 -2.67
N ALA A 65 -6.30 -9.36 -1.70
CA ALA A 65 -6.73 -8.69 -0.47
C ALA A 65 -5.62 -8.54 0.59
N CYS A 66 -4.45 -9.15 0.38
CA CYS A 66 -3.31 -9.11 1.32
C CYS A 66 -2.19 -8.14 0.89
N GLN A 67 -2.42 -7.22 -0.04
CA GLN A 67 -1.42 -6.21 -0.35
C GLN A 67 -1.46 -5.09 0.69
N GLU A 68 -0.38 -5.00 1.47
CA GLU A 68 -0.10 -3.89 2.38
C GLU A 68 -0.16 -2.56 1.60
N SER A 69 -0.88 -1.58 2.11
CA SER A 69 -0.91 -0.25 1.50
C SER A 69 0.46 0.43 1.60
N LEU A 70 0.73 1.38 0.69
CA LEU A 70 2.00 2.14 0.75
C LEU A 70 2.17 2.87 2.09
N GLU A 71 1.07 3.36 2.66
CA GLU A 71 1.06 4.02 3.96
C GLU A 71 1.41 3.06 5.10
N GLU A 72 0.80 1.87 5.14
CA GLU A 72 1.10 0.85 6.15
C GLU A 72 2.55 0.39 6.04
N ARG A 73 3.02 0.19 4.82
CA ARG A 73 4.41 -0.14 4.55
C ARG A 73 5.35 0.96 5.05
N CYS A 74 5.08 2.23 4.73
CA CYS A 74 5.88 3.35 5.17
C CYS A 74 5.93 3.46 6.70
N ALA A 75 4.78 3.33 7.37
CA ALA A 75 4.69 3.36 8.83
C ALA A 75 5.49 2.21 9.48
N ARG A 76 5.40 1.02 8.90
CA ARG A 76 6.15 -0.15 9.36
C ARG A 76 7.66 0.03 9.15
N GLU A 77 8.07 0.45 7.95
CA GLU A 77 9.50 0.68 7.62
C GLU A 77 10.13 1.75 8.52
N ALA A 78 9.44 2.88 8.76
CA ALA A 78 9.91 3.92 9.67
C ALA A 78 10.10 3.41 11.10
N LYS A 79 9.12 2.67 11.62
CA LYS A 79 9.19 2.06 12.95
C LYS A 79 10.31 1.03 13.05
N GLU A 80 10.42 0.13 12.08
CA GLU A 80 11.46 -0.90 12.06
C GLU A 80 12.86 -0.30 11.94
N TYR A 81 13.02 0.71 11.08
CA TYR A 81 14.30 1.40 10.92
C TYR A 81 14.74 2.05 12.24
N THR A 82 13.82 2.78 12.89
CA THR A 82 14.07 3.39 14.21
C THR A 82 14.50 2.35 15.24
N GLN A 83 13.77 1.24 15.35
CA GLN A 83 14.05 0.22 16.36
C GLN A 83 15.38 -0.53 16.13
N LYS A 84 15.76 -0.73 14.86
CA LYS A 84 16.94 -1.55 14.50
C LYS A 84 18.21 -0.74 14.34
N ASN A 85 18.09 0.53 13.93
CA ASN A 85 19.22 1.32 13.45
C ASN A 85 19.45 2.63 14.24
N CYS A 86 18.47 3.08 15.01
CA CYS A 86 18.61 4.33 15.76
C CYS A 86 18.89 4.08 17.25
N PRO A 87 19.66 4.96 17.91
CA PRO A 87 20.33 6.12 17.33
C PRO A 87 21.49 5.73 16.42
N ARG A 88 21.68 6.45 15.30
CA ARG A 88 22.74 6.19 14.34
C ARG A 88 23.58 7.45 14.07
N HIS A 89 24.86 7.37 14.29
CA HIS A 89 25.79 8.41 13.87
C HIS A 89 25.85 8.48 12.35
N ILE A 90 25.46 9.60 11.78
CA ILE A 90 25.56 9.90 10.35
C ILE A 90 26.93 10.53 10.09
N ASP A 91 27.35 11.39 11.01
CA ASP A 91 28.65 12.03 11.06
C ASP A 91 29.10 12.16 12.53
N THR A 92 30.29 12.72 12.77
CA THR A 92 30.84 12.95 14.11
C THR A 92 29.98 13.86 14.98
N GLU A 93 29.24 14.78 14.37
CA GLU A 93 28.41 15.78 15.03
C GLU A 93 26.92 15.67 14.70
N ILE A 94 26.48 14.61 13.98
CA ILE A 94 25.09 14.41 13.57
C ILE A 94 24.63 12.99 13.89
N VAL A 95 23.61 12.85 14.70
CA VAL A 95 22.98 11.59 15.05
C VAL A 95 21.55 11.54 14.52
N LEU A 96 21.18 10.50 13.82
CA LEU A 96 19.79 10.20 13.47
C LEU A 96 19.15 9.46 14.64
N ASP A 97 18.19 10.09 15.29
CA ASP A 97 17.52 9.53 16.48
C ASP A 97 16.33 8.66 16.14
N SER A 98 15.56 9.05 15.11
CA SER A 98 14.37 8.30 14.72
C SER A 98 13.85 8.68 13.34
N MET A 99 13.06 7.76 12.78
CA MET A 99 12.19 8.00 11.64
C MET A 99 10.74 7.80 12.05
N THR A 100 9.85 8.62 11.52
CA THR A 100 8.40 8.52 11.75
C THR A 100 7.63 8.64 10.43
N PHE A 101 6.38 8.22 10.45
CA PHE A 101 5.45 8.48 9.36
C PHE A 101 4.12 8.99 9.91
N ASP A 102 3.71 10.14 9.43
CA ASP A 102 2.41 10.73 9.71
C ASP A 102 1.46 10.42 8.55
N LYS A 103 0.42 9.61 8.84
CA LYS A 103 -0.55 9.16 7.84
C LYS A 103 -1.45 10.28 7.34
N ASP A 104 -1.80 11.24 8.20
CA ASP A 104 -2.76 12.28 7.85
C ASP A 104 -2.17 13.28 6.87
N SER A 105 -0.89 13.59 7.02
CA SER A 105 -0.15 14.51 6.15
C SER A 105 0.72 13.82 5.10
N HIS A 106 0.75 12.48 5.05
CA HIS A 106 1.66 11.67 4.24
C HIS A 106 3.12 12.15 4.34
N THR A 107 3.57 12.43 5.58
CA THR A 107 4.89 12.99 5.85
C THR A 107 5.81 11.98 6.51
N ILE A 108 6.97 11.72 5.87
CA ILE A 108 8.09 10.97 6.46
C ILE A 108 8.95 11.96 7.24
N GLY A 109 9.08 11.76 8.55
CA GLY A 109 9.87 12.60 9.44
C GLY A 109 11.20 11.94 9.81
N TYR A 110 12.28 12.72 9.74
CA TYR A 110 13.61 12.37 10.20
C TYR A 110 13.99 13.29 11.34
N TYR A 111 14.38 12.73 12.48
CA TYR A 111 14.75 13.46 13.67
C TYR A 111 16.22 13.25 13.97
N TYR A 112 16.95 14.33 14.11
CA TYR A 112 18.38 14.34 14.34
C TYR A 112 18.74 15.15 15.58
N THR A 113 19.84 14.75 16.22
CA THR A 113 20.52 15.54 17.24
C THR A 113 21.83 16.07 16.67
N LEU A 114 22.04 17.39 16.79
CA LEU A 114 23.31 18.05 16.50
C LEU A 114 24.17 18.08 17.75
N GLN A 115 25.45 17.75 17.59
CA GLN A 115 26.44 17.67 18.68
C GLN A 115 27.61 18.62 18.43
N GLY A 116 28.47 18.78 19.43
CA GLY A 116 29.74 19.45 19.28
C GLY A 116 29.64 20.90 18.79
N SER A 117 30.31 21.21 17.69
CA SER A 117 30.37 22.56 17.12
C SER A 117 29.11 22.93 16.33
N LEU A 118 28.37 21.95 15.81
CA LEU A 118 27.10 22.16 15.10
C LEU A 118 25.92 22.41 16.05
N ASP A 119 26.09 22.08 17.34
CA ASP A 119 25.09 22.37 18.38
C ASP A 119 25.15 23.85 18.81
N ASN A 120 24.91 24.72 17.83
CA ASN A 120 24.90 26.17 18.00
C ASN A 120 23.98 26.79 16.93
N PRO A 121 22.90 27.50 17.35
CA PRO A 121 21.96 28.14 16.42
C PRO A 121 22.61 29.09 15.41
N LEU A 122 23.71 29.73 15.81
CA LEU A 122 24.44 30.69 14.97
C LEU A 122 25.27 30.05 13.87
N ARG A 123 25.48 28.71 13.94
CA ARG A 123 26.25 27.95 12.93
C ARG A 123 25.36 27.21 11.93
N VAL A 124 24.08 27.11 12.20
CA VAL A 124 23.12 26.48 11.30
C VAL A 124 22.62 27.54 10.31
N ASP A 125 23.28 27.65 9.15
CA ASP A 125 22.73 28.43 8.03
C ASP A 125 21.50 27.71 7.47
N SER A 126 20.33 28.14 7.87
CA SER A 126 19.07 27.50 7.52
C SER A 126 18.79 27.44 6.01
N ALA A 127 19.28 28.43 5.25
CA ALA A 127 19.10 28.46 3.81
C ALA A 127 19.99 27.42 3.13
N GLN A 128 21.27 27.38 3.46
CA GLN A 128 22.22 26.41 2.91
C GLN A 128 21.88 24.98 3.32
N PHE A 129 21.44 24.78 4.58
CA PHE A 129 20.98 23.47 5.07
C PHE A 129 19.75 22.97 4.32
N SER A 130 18.77 23.86 4.13
CA SER A 130 17.56 23.53 3.39
C SER A 130 17.84 23.15 1.92
N GLU A 131 18.72 23.90 1.25
CA GLU A 131 19.11 23.62 -0.13
C GLU A 131 19.83 22.26 -0.27
N ALA A 132 20.76 21.97 0.64
CA ALA A 132 21.47 20.68 0.65
C ALA A 132 20.53 19.49 0.86
N LEU A 133 19.59 19.60 1.82
CA LEU A 133 18.59 18.57 2.08
C LEU A 133 17.61 18.39 0.92
N LEU A 134 17.19 19.48 0.27
CA LEU A 134 16.34 19.41 -0.91
C LEU A 134 17.04 18.68 -2.04
N LEU A 135 18.32 18.95 -2.25
CA LEU A 135 19.13 18.27 -3.27
C LEU A 135 19.25 16.77 -2.95
N GLU A 136 19.42 16.41 -1.69
CA GLU A 136 19.42 15.01 -1.24
C GLU A 136 18.07 14.34 -1.54
N VAL A 137 16.95 14.96 -1.18
CA VAL A 137 15.61 14.43 -1.49
C VAL A 137 15.43 14.23 -3.00
N LYS A 138 15.82 15.23 -3.81
CA LYS A 138 15.73 15.15 -5.28
C LYS A 138 16.50 13.96 -5.85
N ASN A 139 17.72 13.76 -5.39
CA ASN A 139 18.64 12.76 -5.93
C ASN A 139 18.46 11.36 -5.33
N SER A 140 17.78 11.24 -4.19
CA SER A 140 17.60 9.96 -3.52
C SER A 140 16.72 9.00 -4.33
N THR A 141 17.32 7.90 -4.77
CA THR A 141 16.63 6.79 -5.44
C THR A 141 15.80 5.96 -4.46
N ASN A 142 16.22 5.88 -3.19
CA ASN A 142 15.51 5.16 -2.14
C ASN A 142 14.16 5.80 -1.81
N LEU A 143 14.03 7.11 -2.00
CA LEU A 143 12.78 7.84 -1.78
C LEU A 143 11.88 7.87 -3.02
N LYS A 144 12.30 7.27 -4.14
CA LYS A 144 11.58 7.36 -5.42
C LYS A 144 10.11 6.95 -5.28
N LEU A 145 9.84 5.81 -4.65
CA LEU A 145 8.48 5.29 -4.46
C LEU A 145 7.57 6.28 -3.74
N TYR A 146 8.08 6.91 -2.68
CA TYR A 146 7.35 7.89 -1.87
C TYR A 146 7.22 9.23 -2.58
N LYS A 147 8.27 9.67 -3.31
CA LYS A 147 8.22 10.86 -4.17
C LYS A 147 7.18 10.72 -5.28
N ASP A 148 7.13 9.58 -5.94
CA ASP A 148 6.15 9.28 -7.00
C ASP A 148 4.70 9.29 -6.46
N ALA A 149 4.53 8.95 -5.19
CA ALA A 149 3.25 8.98 -4.47
C ALA A 149 2.91 10.36 -3.86
N GLY A 150 3.77 11.37 -4.03
CA GLY A 150 3.55 12.74 -3.55
C GLY A 150 3.75 12.94 -2.03
N TYR A 151 4.54 12.07 -1.37
CA TYR A 151 4.81 12.18 0.06
C TYR A 151 5.70 13.38 0.37
N SER A 152 5.50 13.96 1.56
CA SER A 152 6.36 15.03 2.10
C SER A 152 7.49 14.46 2.95
N PHE A 153 8.61 15.17 3.01
CA PHE A 153 9.79 14.79 3.79
C PHE A 153 10.14 15.92 4.74
N ARG A 154 10.12 15.62 6.05
CA ARG A 154 10.43 16.58 7.11
C ARG A 154 11.71 16.17 7.82
N TYR A 155 12.63 17.12 7.95
CA TYR A 155 13.90 16.99 8.65
C TYR A 155 13.89 17.94 9.84
N THR A 156 14.07 17.40 11.04
CA THR A 156 14.07 18.18 12.29
C THR A 156 15.36 17.91 13.03
N TYR A 157 16.06 18.96 13.39
CA TYR A 157 17.35 18.91 14.10
C TYR A 157 17.22 19.57 15.47
N HIS A 158 17.57 18.85 16.52
CA HIS A 158 17.55 19.29 17.90
C HIS A 158 18.96 19.48 18.46
N SER A 159 19.08 20.29 19.50
CA SER A 159 20.32 20.45 20.27
C SER A 159 20.53 19.23 21.17
N GLU A 160 21.79 18.77 21.28
CA GLU A 160 22.18 17.78 22.30
C GLU A 160 22.21 18.42 23.69
N LYS A 161 22.72 19.68 23.81
CA LYS A 161 22.84 20.40 25.07
C LYS A 161 21.51 20.79 25.67
N ASP A 162 20.54 21.09 24.80
CA ASP A 162 19.16 21.42 25.18
C ASP A 162 18.19 20.61 24.31
N SER A 163 17.92 19.40 24.77
CA SER A 163 17.11 18.39 24.02
C SER A 163 15.69 18.84 23.66
N GLY A 164 15.21 19.94 24.23
CA GLY A 164 13.93 20.56 23.86
C GLY A 164 14.04 21.60 22.75
N THR A 165 15.27 22.07 22.45
CA THR A 165 15.48 23.14 21.50
C THR A 165 15.64 22.60 20.09
N LYS A 166 14.73 23.03 19.20
CA LYS A 166 14.81 22.79 17.77
C LYS A 166 15.72 23.84 17.13
N LEU A 167 16.83 23.38 16.56
CA LEU A 167 17.82 24.24 15.89
C LEU A 167 17.44 24.51 14.43
N PHE A 168 16.83 23.52 13.77
CA PHE A 168 16.42 23.64 12.37
C PHE A 168 15.28 22.68 12.05
N GLU A 169 14.41 23.11 11.13
CA GLU A 169 13.41 22.24 10.54
C GLU A 169 13.12 22.65 9.09
N ALA A 170 13.04 21.69 8.19
CA ALA A 170 12.58 21.88 6.83
C ALA A 170 11.59 20.78 6.44
N THR A 171 10.60 21.15 5.65
CA THR A 171 9.64 20.18 5.07
C THR A 171 9.58 20.41 3.58
N PHE A 172 9.88 19.35 2.82
CA PHE A 172 9.84 19.35 1.36
C PHE A 172 8.59 18.62 0.89
N ARG A 173 7.74 19.33 0.17
CA ARG A 173 6.52 18.80 -0.44
C ARG A 173 6.75 18.45 -1.90
N GLU A 174 5.78 17.82 -2.49
CA GLU A 174 5.83 17.38 -3.90
C GLU A 174 6.29 18.48 -4.88
N ASN A 175 5.81 19.71 -4.70
CA ASN A 175 6.19 20.85 -5.56
C ASN A 175 7.65 21.29 -5.42
N ASP A 176 8.32 20.94 -4.31
CA ASP A 176 9.69 21.38 -4.04
C ASP A 176 10.71 20.46 -4.74
N TYR A 177 10.38 19.16 -4.89
CA TYR A 177 11.33 18.16 -5.39
C TYR A 177 11.00 17.60 -6.78
N ARG A 178 9.85 17.91 -7.36
CA ARG A 178 9.48 17.61 -8.75
C ARG A 178 10.08 18.53 -9.77
#